data_ac8d2c4921eb6be46ab094da9eff35e5
#
_entry.id   ac8d2c4921eb6be46ab094da9eff35e5
#
_cell.length_a   1.000
_cell.length_b   1.000
_cell.length_c   1.000
_cell.angle_alpha   90.00
_cell.angle_beta   90.00
_cell.angle_gamma   90.00
#
_symmetry.space_group_name_H-M   'P 1'
#
loop_
_entity.id
_entity.type
_entity.pdbx_description
1 polymer ?
#
loop_
_entity_poly.entity_id
_entity_poly.type
_entity_poly.pdbx_seq_one_letter_code
_entity_poly.pdbx_strand_id
1 'polypeptide(L)'
;FRRMYDMGLQGPDFFFYYNPFLHTATGELGRVFHRQTGQEFFPEACKAATSDAAKAYLYGLLGHYCLDSTCHPFVNRLAEIGEAGHSPLEAQFERFLLELDGEKSPQTYNMGRNFRLTRGECMTVSGFYPGSTGGKVALSIRLMAHFTSFLSHAERRQQMQILQKLAPGLHDQRIPEKEDPDLAPYVRELQDLYGQALEAFPVLLDQLTDHMHNGTPLDEAFAH
;
A
#
# COMPACT_ATOMS: atom_id res chain seq x y z
N PHE A 1 2.01 -18.58 5.58
CA PHE A 1 1.30 -17.34 5.95
C PHE A 1 2.01 -16.06 5.48
N ARG A 2 3.33 -16.09 5.19
CA ARG A 2 4.11 -14.90 4.79
C ARG A 2 3.47 -14.12 3.63
N ARG A 3 3.04 -14.79 2.54
CA ARG A 3 2.40 -14.11 1.39
C ARG A 3 1.12 -13.35 1.76
N MET A 4 0.35 -13.85 2.72
CA MET A 4 -0.86 -13.17 3.20
C MET A 4 -0.50 -11.91 3.98
N TYR A 5 0.52 -11.98 4.82
CA TYR A 5 1.05 -10.80 5.52
C TYR A 5 1.60 -9.75 4.53
N ASP A 6 2.45 -10.17 3.60
CA ASP A 6 3.03 -9.28 2.60
C ASP A 6 1.95 -8.61 1.72
N MET A 7 0.86 -9.35 1.41
CA MET A 7 -0.27 -8.78 0.69
C MET A 7 -1.11 -7.85 1.57
N GLY A 8 -1.20 -8.12 2.87
CA GLY A 8 -1.83 -7.22 3.84
C GLY A 8 -1.11 -5.87 3.92
N LEU A 9 0.21 -5.85 3.83
CA LEU A 9 1.00 -4.60 3.77
C LEU A 9 0.67 -3.71 2.57
N GLN A 10 0.03 -4.25 1.52
CA GLN A 10 -0.49 -3.45 0.40
C GLN A 10 -1.87 -2.85 0.69
N GLY A 11 -2.47 -3.17 1.82
CA GLY A 11 -3.79 -2.65 2.18
C GLY A 11 -4.83 -2.84 1.08
N PRO A 12 -5.75 -1.88 0.90
CA PRO A 12 -6.72 -1.86 -0.18
C PRO A 12 -6.17 -1.32 -1.52
N ASP A 13 -4.88 -0.95 -1.62
CA ASP A 13 -4.28 -0.28 -2.78
C ASP A 13 -4.37 -1.08 -4.06
N PHE A 14 -4.35 -2.40 -3.98
CA PHE A 14 -4.50 -3.24 -5.17
C PHE A 14 -5.81 -2.96 -5.93
N PHE A 15 -6.84 -2.42 -5.30
CA PHE A 15 -8.08 -2.05 -5.98
C PHE A 15 -7.90 -0.89 -6.97
N PHE A 16 -6.95 0.02 -6.74
CA PHE A 16 -6.65 1.11 -7.69
C PHE A 16 -6.14 0.59 -9.04
N TYR A 17 -5.60 -0.63 -9.06
CA TYR A 17 -5.12 -1.27 -10.30
C TYR A 17 -6.21 -2.05 -11.06
N TYR A 18 -7.44 -2.11 -10.54
CA TYR A 18 -8.56 -2.75 -11.24
C TYR A 18 -9.07 -1.94 -12.43
N ASN A 19 -8.33 -1.72 -13.42
CA ASN A 19 -8.58 -0.81 -14.55
C ASN A 19 -8.27 0.66 -14.19
N PRO A 20 -6.99 1.01 -14.08
CA PRO A 20 -6.56 2.35 -13.66
C PRO A 20 -6.92 3.46 -14.64
N PHE A 21 -7.39 3.11 -15.86
CA PHE A 21 -7.79 4.07 -16.89
C PHE A 21 -9.30 4.42 -16.86
N LEU A 22 -10.10 3.67 -16.13
CA LEU A 22 -11.54 3.87 -16.06
C LEU A 22 -12.02 3.87 -14.60
N HIS A 23 -12.94 4.76 -14.29
CA HIS A 23 -13.68 4.70 -13.04
C HIS A 23 -14.54 3.44 -12.97
N THR A 24 -14.25 2.55 -12.05
CA THR A 24 -14.99 1.30 -11.84
C THR A 24 -15.45 1.21 -10.39
N ALA A 25 -16.58 0.55 -10.15
CA ALA A 25 -17.05 0.28 -8.78
C ALA A 25 -16.04 -0.54 -7.96
N THR A 26 -15.21 -1.36 -8.60
CA THR A 26 -14.15 -2.13 -7.91
C THR A 26 -12.96 -1.24 -7.57
N GLY A 27 -12.53 -0.36 -8.47
CA GLY A 27 -11.46 0.62 -8.19
C GLY A 27 -11.88 1.62 -7.11
N GLU A 28 -13.18 1.96 -7.02
CA GLU A 28 -13.70 2.83 -5.97
C GLU A 28 -13.62 2.20 -4.57
N LEU A 29 -13.59 0.86 -4.46
CA LEU A 29 -13.38 0.21 -3.16
C LEU A 29 -12.06 0.67 -2.48
N GLY A 30 -10.98 0.84 -3.23
CA GLY A 30 -9.73 1.40 -2.69
C GLY A 30 -10.00 2.71 -1.95
N ARG A 31 -10.66 3.68 -2.60
CA ARG A 31 -10.97 4.99 -1.99
C ARG A 31 -11.94 4.89 -0.81
N VAL A 32 -12.93 3.99 -0.90
CA VAL A 32 -13.89 3.79 0.20
C VAL A 32 -13.18 3.34 1.46
N PHE A 33 -12.26 2.37 1.35
CA PHE A 33 -11.57 1.83 2.52
C PHE A 33 -10.48 2.77 3.07
N HIS A 34 -9.85 3.61 2.23
CA HIS A 34 -8.93 4.65 2.72
C HIS A 34 -9.63 5.85 3.41
N ARG A 35 -10.94 6.00 3.26
CA ARG A 35 -11.71 7.05 3.96
C ARG A 35 -12.26 6.61 5.31
N GLN A 36 -12.23 5.32 5.59
CA GLN A 36 -12.67 4.80 6.89
C GLN A 36 -11.55 5.00 7.91
N THR A 37 -11.94 5.36 9.11
CA THR A 37 -11.01 5.33 10.24
C THR A 37 -10.67 3.89 10.61
N GLY A 38 -9.54 3.68 11.27
CA GLY A 38 -9.22 2.35 11.80
C GLY A 38 -10.26 1.85 12.81
N GLN A 39 -10.89 2.75 13.59
CA GLN A 39 -11.97 2.42 14.51
C GLN A 39 -13.23 1.90 13.82
N GLU A 40 -13.50 2.35 12.58
CA GLU A 40 -14.61 1.86 11.76
C GLU A 40 -14.26 0.55 11.06
N PHE A 41 -13.04 0.45 10.54
CA PHE A 41 -12.61 -0.65 9.68
C PHE A 41 -12.21 -1.90 10.46
N PHE A 42 -11.33 -1.79 11.47
CA PHE A 42 -10.73 -2.96 12.12
C PHE A 42 -11.69 -3.86 12.89
N PRO A 43 -12.74 -3.36 13.58
CA PRO A 43 -13.72 -4.24 14.20
C PRO A 43 -14.41 -5.20 13.22
N GLU A 44 -14.71 -4.73 12.01
CA GLU A 44 -15.28 -5.57 10.96
C GLU A 44 -14.23 -6.49 10.32
N ALA A 45 -13.00 -6.00 10.12
CA ALA A 45 -11.88 -6.78 9.61
C ALA A 45 -11.52 -7.95 10.56
N CYS A 46 -11.58 -7.73 11.88
CA CYS A 46 -11.37 -8.79 12.88
C CYS A 46 -12.36 -9.95 12.73
N LYS A 47 -13.62 -9.67 12.38
CA LYS A 47 -14.64 -10.72 12.13
C LYS A 47 -14.29 -11.60 10.93
N ALA A 48 -13.59 -11.05 9.94
CA ALA A 48 -13.12 -11.78 8.75
C ALA A 48 -11.87 -12.62 9.04
N ALA A 49 -11.15 -12.35 10.13
CA ALA A 49 -9.88 -13.01 10.47
C ALA A 49 -10.08 -14.39 11.16
N THR A 50 -10.83 -15.29 10.52
CA THR A 50 -11.25 -16.60 11.08
C THR A 50 -10.23 -17.72 10.93
N SER A 51 -9.12 -17.52 10.22
CA SER A 51 -8.05 -18.51 10.01
C SER A 51 -6.68 -17.87 10.20
N ASP A 52 -5.63 -18.66 10.41
CA ASP A 52 -4.26 -18.14 10.54
C ASP A 52 -3.80 -17.38 9.30
N ALA A 53 -4.22 -17.79 8.12
CA ALA A 53 -3.95 -17.06 6.88
C ALA A 53 -4.66 -15.70 6.86
N ALA A 54 -5.92 -15.64 7.32
CA ALA A 54 -6.67 -14.39 7.44
C ALA A 54 -6.08 -13.46 8.51
N LYS A 55 -5.65 -14.01 9.66
CA LYS A 55 -4.95 -13.24 10.70
C LYS A 55 -3.63 -12.67 10.19
N ALA A 56 -2.84 -13.45 9.43
CA ALA A 56 -1.62 -12.96 8.84
C ALA A 56 -1.88 -11.78 7.89
N TYR A 57 -2.95 -11.85 7.09
CA TYR A 57 -3.39 -10.72 6.25
C TYR A 57 -3.78 -9.51 7.09
N LEU A 58 -4.59 -9.70 8.14
CA LEU A 58 -5.01 -8.63 9.05
C LEU A 58 -3.82 -7.91 9.69
N TYR A 59 -2.80 -8.66 10.12
CA TYR A 59 -1.60 -8.06 10.72
C TYR A 59 -0.78 -7.26 9.69
N GLY A 60 -0.69 -7.73 8.44
CA GLY A 60 -0.11 -6.93 7.38
C GLY A 60 -0.91 -5.66 7.08
N LEU A 61 -2.24 -5.77 7.08
CA LEU A 61 -3.15 -4.64 6.89
C LEU A 61 -3.04 -3.60 8.01
N LEU A 62 -2.80 -4.03 9.24
CA LEU A 62 -2.46 -3.13 10.33
C LEU A 62 -1.15 -2.39 10.09
N GLY A 63 -0.15 -3.09 9.52
CA GLY A 63 1.12 -2.46 9.12
C GLY A 63 0.93 -1.40 8.03
N HIS A 64 0.11 -1.68 7.02
CA HIS A 64 -0.30 -0.70 6.02
C HIS A 64 -0.95 0.53 6.67
N TYR A 65 -1.97 0.32 7.50
CA TYR A 65 -2.65 1.40 8.22
C TYR A 65 -1.69 2.25 9.07
N CYS A 66 -0.77 1.60 9.76
CA CYS A 66 0.21 2.29 10.62
C CYS A 66 1.12 3.23 9.81
N LEU A 67 1.57 2.77 8.63
CA LEU A 67 2.37 3.60 7.73
C LEU A 67 1.55 4.73 7.11
N ASP A 68 0.36 4.42 6.60
CA ASP A 68 -0.52 5.40 5.96
C ASP A 68 -0.93 6.51 6.92
N SER A 69 -1.42 6.16 8.10
CA SER A 69 -1.86 7.15 9.10
C SER A 69 -0.73 8.06 9.59
N THR A 70 0.52 7.57 9.55
CA THR A 70 1.69 8.33 9.98
C THR A 70 2.31 9.15 8.85
N CYS A 71 2.46 8.59 7.64
CA CYS A 71 3.21 9.22 6.56
C CYS A 71 2.33 10.07 5.62
N HIS A 72 1.11 9.64 5.31
CA HIS A 72 0.25 10.34 4.33
C HIS A 72 -0.16 11.76 4.72
N PRO A 73 -0.39 12.14 5.99
CA PRO A 73 -0.64 13.54 6.33
C PRO A 73 0.48 14.48 5.86
N PHE A 74 1.73 14.05 5.95
CA PHE A 74 2.87 14.80 5.46
C PHE A 74 2.93 14.83 3.92
N VAL A 75 2.81 13.67 3.27
CA VAL A 75 2.84 13.56 1.79
C VAL A 75 1.72 14.39 1.16
N ASN A 76 0.49 14.27 1.67
CA ASN A 76 -0.68 14.99 1.19
C ASN A 76 -0.51 16.51 1.35
N ARG A 77 -0.01 16.95 2.51
CA ARG A 77 0.27 18.36 2.74
C ARG A 77 1.24 18.94 1.73
N LEU A 78 2.34 18.26 1.43
CA LEU A 78 3.31 18.72 0.43
C LEU A 78 2.70 18.79 -0.97
N ALA A 79 1.87 17.82 -1.33
CA ALA A 79 1.16 17.81 -2.61
C ALA A 79 0.13 18.95 -2.72
N GLU A 80 -0.59 19.26 -1.64
CA GLU A 80 -1.58 20.34 -1.58
C GLU A 80 -0.93 21.74 -1.73
N ILE A 81 0.22 21.95 -1.11
CA ILE A 81 0.94 23.25 -1.21
C ILE A 81 1.85 23.33 -2.44
N GLY A 82 1.94 22.27 -3.25
CA GLY A 82 2.72 22.22 -4.48
C GLY A 82 4.24 22.12 -4.31
N GLU A 83 4.71 21.74 -3.12
CA GLU A 83 6.14 21.56 -2.83
C GLU A 83 6.69 20.24 -3.38
N ALA A 84 5.88 19.17 -3.35
CA ALA A 84 6.23 17.88 -3.94
C ALA A 84 4.99 17.18 -4.50
N GLY A 85 5.15 16.46 -5.62
CA GLY A 85 4.09 15.59 -6.11
C GLY A 85 3.97 14.35 -5.21
N HIS A 86 2.75 13.88 -4.93
CA HIS A 86 2.48 12.72 -4.09
C HIS A 86 3.28 11.49 -4.57
N SER A 87 2.98 10.96 -5.76
CA SER A 87 3.64 9.76 -6.28
C SER A 87 5.14 9.93 -6.55
N PRO A 88 5.66 11.06 -7.04
CA PRO A 88 7.11 11.29 -7.14
C PRO A 88 7.84 11.21 -5.80
N LEU A 89 7.26 11.76 -4.73
CA LEU A 89 7.85 11.70 -3.40
C LEU A 89 7.88 10.27 -2.86
N GLU A 90 6.77 9.54 -2.99
CA GLU A 90 6.71 8.12 -2.61
C GLU A 90 7.71 7.27 -3.39
N ALA A 91 7.84 7.48 -4.70
CA ALA A 91 8.80 6.76 -5.54
C ALA A 91 10.26 7.06 -5.16
N GLN A 92 10.57 8.28 -4.74
CA GLN A 92 11.89 8.63 -4.19
C GLN A 92 12.14 7.98 -2.83
N PHE A 93 11.13 7.92 -1.98
CA PHE A 93 11.24 7.25 -0.69
C PHE A 93 11.39 5.73 -0.85
N GLU A 94 10.66 5.10 -1.76
CA GLU A 94 10.82 3.70 -2.13
C GLU A 94 12.25 3.41 -2.61
N ARG A 95 12.80 4.28 -3.48
CA ARG A 95 14.19 4.19 -3.94
C ARG A 95 15.15 4.20 -2.76
N PHE A 96 14.98 5.14 -1.82
CA PHE A 96 15.80 5.27 -0.63
C PHE A 96 15.74 3.99 0.24
N LEU A 97 14.57 3.44 0.50
CA LEU A 97 14.40 2.21 1.28
C LEU A 97 15.08 1.00 0.62
N LEU A 98 14.95 0.86 -0.70
CA LEU A 98 15.62 -0.21 -1.45
C LEU A 98 17.15 -0.08 -1.40
N GLU A 99 17.69 1.13 -1.41
CA GLU A 99 19.12 1.37 -1.25
C GLU A 99 19.60 1.02 0.17
N LEU A 100 18.80 1.32 1.20
CA LEU A 100 19.10 0.88 2.58
C LEU A 100 19.12 -0.64 2.71
N ASP A 101 18.25 -1.34 1.98
CA ASP A 101 18.22 -2.80 1.90
C ASP A 101 19.37 -3.38 1.04
N GLY A 102 20.24 -2.54 0.48
CA GLY A 102 21.40 -2.92 -0.31
C GLY A 102 21.12 -3.18 -1.78
N GLU A 103 19.93 -2.80 -2.29
CA GLU A 103 19.62 -2.93 -3.71
C GLU A 103 20.42 -1.92 -4.53
N LYS A 104 21.26 -2.42 -5.45
CA LYS A 104 22.17 -1.58 -6.26
C LYS A 104 21.48 -0.88 -7.44
N SER A 105 20.32 -1.35 -7.82
CA SER A 105 19.56 -0.84 -8.98
C SER A 105 18.08 -0.75 -8.64
N PRO A 106 17.69 0.12 -7.67
CA PRO A 106 16.32 0.24 -7.19
C PRO A 106 15.30 0.40 -8.31
N GLN A 107 15.63 1.18 -9.34
CA GLN A 107 14.76 1.46 -10.49
C GLN A 107 14.39 0.20 -11.32
N THR A 108 15.13 -0.90 -11.16
CA THR A 108 14.86 -2.18 -11.84
C THR A 108 14.27 -3.23 -10.89
N TYR A 109 14.08 -2.88 -9.62
CA TYR A 109 13.52 -3.79 -8.65
C TYR A 109 12.04 -4.09 -8.98
N ASN A 110 11.74 -5.36 -9.17
CA ASN A 110 10.40 -5.80 -9.54
C ASN A 110 9.62 -6.28 -8.32
N MET A 111 8.95 -5.36 -7.64
CA MET A 111 8.06 -5.65 -6.51
C MET A 111 6.89 -6.56 -6.89
N GLY A 112 6.43 -6.51 -8.13
CA GLY A 112 5.33 -7.34 -8.63
C GLY A 112 5.56 -8.84 -8.49
N ARG A 113 6.81 -9.28 -8.29
CA ARG A 113 7.12 -10.70 -8.02
C ARG A 113 6.52 -11.20 -6.70
N ASN A 114 6.29 -10.31 -5.75
CA ASN A 114 5.80 -10.62 -4.42
C ASN A 114 4.26 -10.70 -4.36
N PHE A 115 3.56 -10.14 -5.35
CA PHE A 115 2.10 -10.03 -5.39
C PHE A 115 1.46 -11.29 -6.00
N ARG A 116 1.48 -12.39 -5.26
CA ARG A 116 0.94 -13.68 -5.73
C ARG A 116 0.15 -14.38 -4.63
N LEU A 117 -1.16 -14.46 -4.83
CA LEU A 117 -2.07 -15.22 -4.00
C LEU A 117 -2.73 -16.36 -4.80
N THR A 118 -3.02 -17.44 -4.13
CA THR A 118 -3.88 -18.51 -4.66
C THR A 118 -5.33 -18.05 -4.72
N ARG A 119 -6.18 -18.79 -5.45
CA ARG A 119 -7.63 -18.52 -5.50
C ARG A 119 -8.25 -18.53 -4.10
N GLY A 120 -7.87 -19.48 -3.25
CA GLY A 120 -8.36 -19.57 -1.87
C GLY A 120 -7.96 -18.36 -1.04
N GLU A 121 -6.69 -17.93 -1.14
CA GLU A 121 -6.20 -16.72 -0.46
C GLU A 121 -6.93 -15.46 -0.94
N CYS A 122 -7.19 -15.33 -2.25
CA CYS A 122 -8.00 -14.20 -2.77
C CYS A 122 -9.45 -14.22 -2.25
N MET A 123 -10.03 -15.40 -2.05
CA MET A 123 -11.34 -15.53 -1.41
C MET A 123 -11.28 -15.07 0.05
N THR A 124 -10.25 -15.45 0.81
CA THR A 124 -10.02 -14.97 2.18
C THR A 124 -9.87 -13.46 2.22
N VAL A 125 -9.02 -12.88 1.37
CA VAL A 125 -8.80 -11.42 1.29
C VAL A 125 -10.11 -10.69 0.97
N SER A 126 -10.95 -11.24 0.07
CA SER A 126 -12.21 -10.58 -0.28
C SER A 126 -13.18 -10.45 0.90
N GLY A 127 -13.03 -11.28 1.93
CA GLY A 127 -13.84 -11.20 3.16
C GLY A 127 -13.60 -9.93 3.98
N PHE A 128 -12.44 -9.29 3.83
CA PHE A 128 -12.10 -8.03 4.50
C PHE A 128 -12.73 -6.80 3.83
N TYR A 129 -13.22 -6.94 2.60
CA TYR A 129 -13.68 -5.84 1.77
C TYR A 129 -15.12 -6.07 1.28
N PRO A 130 -16.14 -5.69 2.06
CA PRO A 130 -17.53 -5.76 1.65
C PRO A 130 -17.77 -5.15 0.27
N GLY A 131 -18.52 -5.85 -0.59
CA GLY A 131 -18.73 -5.45 -1.99
C GLY A 131 -17.69 -5.95 -2.98
N SER A 132 -16.60 -6.58 -2.50
CA SER A 132 -15.63 -7.27 -3.35
C SER A 132 -15.96 -8.76 -3.54
N THR A 133 -15.18 -9.45 -4.37
CA THR A 133 -15.21 -10.89 -4.54
C THR A 133 -13.78 -11.41 -4.74
N GLY A 134 -13.54 -12.70 -4.45
CA GLY A 134 -12.22 -13.30 -4.69
C GLY A 134 -11.74 -13.17 -6.13
N GLY A 135 -12.64 -13.16 -7.11
CA GLY A 135 -12.30 -12.92 -8.52
C GLY A 135 -11.84 -11.48 -8.81
N LYS A 136 -12.50 -10.48 -8.21
CA LYS A 136 -12.10 -9.07 -8.31
C LYS A 136 -10.75 -8.85 -7.63
N VAL A 137 -10.56 -9.37 -6.41
CA VAL A 137 -9.28 -9.33 -5.69
C VAL A 137 -8.16 -9.96 -6.52
N ALA A 138 -8.38 -11.18 -7.04
CA ALA A 138 -7.38 -11.88 -7.86
C ALA A 138 -7.00 -11.09 -9.13
N LEU A 139 -7.96 -10.46 -9.78
CA LEU A 139 -7.69 -9.63 -10.97
C LEU A 139 -6.93 -8.36 -10.59
N SER A 140 -7.35 -7.65 -9.54
CA SER A 140 -6.68 -6.44 -9.05
C SER A 140 -5.22 -6.69 -8.69
N ILE A 141 -4.93 -7.71 -7.89
CA ILE A 141 -3.56 -8.11 -7.51
C ILE A 141 -2.74 -8.48 -8.73
N ARG A 142 -3.30 -9.21 -9.68
CA ARG A 142 -2.60 -9.58 -10.91
C ARG A 142 -2.28 -8.34 -11.77
N LEU A 143 -3.21 -7.40 -11.89
CA LEU A 143 -2.99 -6.16 -12.64
C LEU A 143 -1.94 -5.29 -11.93
N MET A 144 -1.98 -5.16 -10.60
CA MET A 144 -0.94 -4.51 -9.81
C MET A 144 0.42 -5.13 -10.06
N ALA A 145 0.55 -6.45 -9.97
CA ALA A 145 1.80 -7.17 -10.22
C ALA A 145 2.34 -6.93 -11.64
N HIS A 146 1.46 -6.96 -12.66
CA HIS A 146 1.85 -6.69 -14.03
C HIS A 146 2.28 -5.24 -14.25
N PHE A 147 1.56 -4.30 -13.67
CA PHE A 147 1.87 -2.88 -13.82
C PHE A 147 3.18 -2.52 -13.11
N THR A 148 3.35 -2.96 -11.87
CA THR A 148 4.61 -2.75 -11.12
C THR A 148 5.79 -3.40 -11.83
N SER A 149 5.61 -4.62 -12.36
CA SER A 149 6.64 -5.26 -13.19
C SER A 149 6.92 -4.48 -14.48
N PHE A 150 5.90 -3.89 -15.10
CA PHE A 150 6.09 -3.06 -16.29
C PHE A 150 6.94 -1.81 -16.00
N LEU A 151 6.72 -1.14 -14.87
CA LEU A 151 7.46 0.05 -14.45
C LEU A 151 8.94 -0.24 -14.14
N SER A 152 9.29 -1.45 -13.71
CA SER A 152 10.67 -1.84 -13.40
C SER A 152 11.55 -2.12 -14.64
N HIS A 153 11.00 -2.07 -15.87
CA HIS A 153 11.74 -2.35 -17.10
C HIS A 153 12.32 -1.08 -17.71
N ALA A 154 13.57 -0.77 -17.39
CA ALA A 154 14.27 0.44 -17.88
C ALA A 154 14.39 0.52 -19.40
N GLU A 155 14.45 -0.63 -20.10
CA GLU A 155 14.55 -0.72 -21.57
C GLU A 155 13.28 -0.26 -22.30
N ARG A 156 12.16 -0.13 -21.63
CA ARG A 156 10.87 0.26 -22.22
C ARG A 156 10.69 1.79 -22.34
N ARG A 157 11.73 2.50 -22.77
CA ARG A 157 11.74 3.97 -22.81
C ARG A 157 10.58 4.58 -23.61
N GLN A 158 10.28 4.02 -24.78
CA GLN A 158 9.18 4.55 -25.61
C GLN A 158 7.81 4.37 -24.95
N GLN A 159 7.58 3.19 -24.33
CA GLN A 159 6.34 2.92 -23.60
C GLN A 159 6.21 3.83 -22.37
N MET A 160 7.32 4.12 -21.67
CA MET A 160 7.32 5.06 -20.55
C MET A 160 6.98 6.49 -21.00
N GLN A 161 7.50 6.95 -22.14
CA GLN A 161 7.14 8.26 -22.71
C GLN A 161 5.66 8.34 -23.09
N ILE A 162 5.09 7.25 -23.60
CA ILE A 162 3.66 7.18 -23.90
C ILE A 162 2.85 7.20 -22.61
N LEU A 163 3.24 6.41 -21.60
CA LEU A 163 2.60 6.38 -20.29
C LEU A 163 2.61 7.75 -19.63
N GLN A 164 3.75 8.45 -19.65
CA GLN A 164 3.90 9.80 -19.10
C GLN A 164 2.91 10.79 -19.72
N LYS A 165 2.66 10.68 -21.04
CA LYS A 165 1.73 11.57 -21.74
C LYS A 165 0.26 11.23 -21.48
N LEU A 166 -0.07 9.94 -21.40
CA LEU A 166 -1.47 9.48 -21.30
C LEU A 166 -1.95 9.33 -19.86
N ALA A 167 -1.06 8.99 -18.94
CA ALA A 167 -1.37 8.73 -17.53
C ALA A 167 -0.16 9.10 -16.65
N PRO A 168 0.16 10.40 -16.49
CA PRO A 168 1.34 10.85 -15.75
C PRO A 168 1.35 10.32 -14.32
N GLY A 169 0.25 10.32 -13.60
CA GLY A 169 0.17 9.80 -12.24
C GLY A 169 0.52 8.31 -12.11
N LEU A 170 0.32 7.50 -13.16
CA LEU A 170 0.78 6.13 -13.19
C LEU A 170 2.28 6.03 -13.52
N HIS A 171 2.77 6.91 -14.41
CA HIS A 171 4.19 6.99 -14.73
C HIS A 171 5.02 7.39 -13.50
N ASP A 172 4.52 8.32 -12.71
CA ASP A 172 5.20 8.91 -11.56
C ASP A 172 5.35 7.93 -10.36
N GLN A 173 4.70 6.77 -10.41
CA GLN A 173 4.94 5.65 -9.50
C GLN A 173 6.22 4.86 -9.83
N ARG A 174 6.89 5.20 -10.93
CA ARG A 174 8.15 4.54 -11.31
C ARG A 174 9.27 4.99 -10.38
N ILE A 175 10.00 4.03 -9.81
CA ILE A 175 11.21 4.31 -9.03
C ILE A 175 12.23 5.02 -9.92
N PRO A 176 12.71 6.21 -9.55
CA PRO A 176 13.62 7.01 -10.38
C PRO A 176 15.03 6.40 -10.41
N GLU A 177 15.76 6.71 -11.48
CA GLU A 177 17.15 6.21 -11.65
C GLU A 177 18.14 6.91 -10.71
N LYS A 178 17.81 8.12 -10.29
CA LYS A 178 18.66 8.96 -9.43
C LYS A 178 17.85 9.62 -8.33
N GLU A 179 18.53 9.94 -7.25
CA GLU A 179 17.98 10.80 -6.23
C GLU A 179 17.64 12.19 -6.82
N ASP A 180 16.50 12.71 -6.42
CA ASP A 180 16.12 14.10 -6.68
C ASP A 180 16.57 14.97 -5.49
N PRO A 181 17.54 15.88 -5.67
CA PRO A 181 18.03 16.74 -4.60
C PRO A 181 16.96 17.61 -3.97
N ASP A 182 15.95 18.01 -4.75
CA ASP A 182 14.86 18.87 -4.28
C ASP A 182 13.91 18.10 -3.36
N LEU A 183 13.78 16.79 -3.54
CA LEU A 183 12.97 15.91 -2.70
C LEU A 183 13.74 15.30 -1.52
N ALA A 184 15.07 15.37 -1.51
CA ALA A 184 15.91 14.76 -0.48
C ALA A 184 15.58 15.21 0.97
N PRO A 185 15.22 16.47 1.25
CA PRO A 185 14.78 16.88 2.59
C PRO A 185 13.50 16.19 3.04
N TYR A 186 12.55 16.03 2.13
CA TYR A 186 11.26 15.37 2.40
C TYR A 186 11.39 13.86 2.56
N VAL A 187 12.30 13.24 1.81
CA VAL A 187 12.64 11.81 1.98
C VAL A 187 13.21 11.53 3.38
N ARG A 188 14.04 12.44 3.93
CA ARG A 188 14.53 12.30 5.31
C ARG A 188 13.42 12.42 6.36
N GLU A 189 12.50 13.36 6.18
CA GLU A 189 11.33 13.49 7.05
C GLU A 189 10.44 12.24 6.99
N LEU A 190 10.23 11.68 5.79
CA LEU A 190 9.52 10.41 5.63
C LEU A 190 10.24 9.23 6.29
N GLN A 191 11.58 9.23 6.32
CA GLN A 191 12.36 8.22 7.04
C GLN A 191 12.08 8.28 8.54
N ASP A 192 12.00 9.48 9.12
CA ASP A 192 11.70 9.66 10.54
C ASP A 192 10.26 9.24 10.86
N LEU A 193 9.29 9.62 10.00
CA LEU A 193 7.89 9.19 10.13
C LEU A 193 7.74 7.67 9.97
N TYR A 194 8.45 7.06 9.04
CA TYR A 194 8.50 5.60 8.88
C TYR A 194 9.02 4.91 10.15
N GLY A 195 10.07 5.47 10.77
CA GLY A 195 10.58 5.01 12.06
C GLY A 195 9.52 5.07 13.16
N GLN A 196 8.79 6.18 13.26
CA GLN A 196 7.68 6.34 14.21
C GLN A 196 6.56 5.32 13.97
N ALA A 197 6.21 5.06 12.72
CA ALA A 197 5.21 4.04 12.38
C ALA A 197 5.66 2.64 12.80
N LEU A 198 6.94 2.29 12.61
CA LEU A 198 7.49 1.01 13.05
C LEU A 198 7.47 0.87 14.59
N GLU A 199 7.72 1.96 15.33
CA GLU A 199 7.64 1.97 16.79
C GLU A 199 6.18 1.86 17.29
N ALA A 200 5.23 2.44 16.58
CA ALA A 200 3.81 2.38 16.92
C ALA A 200 3.20 1.00 16.61
N PHE A 201 3.69 0.29 15.60
CA PHE A 201 3.10 -0.97 15.14
C PHE A 201 2.92 -2.02 16.24
N PRO A 202 3.89 -2.34 17.12
CA PRO A 202 3.69 -3.33 18.19
C PRO A 202 2.56 -2.93 19.15
N VAL A 203 2.43 -1.65 19.47
CA VAL A 203 1.39 -1.14 20.39
C VAL A 203 0.01 -1.31 19.75
N LEU A 204 -0.13 -0.95 18.47
CA LEU A 204 -1.39 -1.15 17.73
C LEU A 204 -1.72 -2.64 17.57
N LEU A 205 -0.70 -3.48 17.39
CA LEU A 205 -0.89 -4.93 17.29
C LEU A 205 -1.41 -5.54 18.59
N ASP A 206 -0.88 -5.11 19.73
CA ASP A 206 -1.35 -5.55 21.04
C ASP A 206 -2.79 -5.13 21.27
N GLN A 207 -3.16 -3.89 20.96
CA GLN A 207 -4.55 -3.40 21.07
C GLN A 207 -5.50 -4.17 20.13
N LEU A 208 -5.11 -4.38 18.86
CA LEU A 208 -5.92 -5.15 17.91
C LEU A 208 -6.11 -6.60 18.40
N THR A 209 -5.07 -7.20 18.95
CA THR A 209 -5.10 -8.55 19.49
C THR A 209 -6.02 -8.63 20.72
N ASP A 210 -5.96 -7.65 21.61
CA ASP A 210 -6.86 -7.54 22.76
C ASP A 210 -8.32 -7.32 22.33
N HIS A 211 -8.55 -6.47 21.31
CA HIS A 211 -9.86 -6.33 20.71
C HIS A 211 -10.41 -7.67 20.16
N MET A 212 -9.58 -8.42 19.45
CA MET A 212 -9.98 -9.73 18.90
C MET A 212 -10.34 -10.77 19.95
N HIS A 213 -9.66 -10.76 21.12
CA HIS A 213 -9.85 -11.77 22.16
C HIS A 213 -10.88 -11.36 23.21
N ASN A 214 -10.90 -10.08 23.60
CA ASN A 214 -11.64 -9.59 24.73
C ASN A 214 -12.74 -8.59 24.35
N GLY A 215 -12.77 -8.13 23.08
CA GLY A 215 -13.72 -7.12 22.61
C GLY A 215 -13.43 -5.72 23.15
N THR A 216 -12.21 -5.46 23.64
CA THR A 216 -11.80 -4.13 24.13
C THR A 216 -11.91 -3.11 23.00
N PRO A 217 -12.53 -1.95 23.18
CA PRO A 217 -12.59 -0.92 22.14
C PRO A 217 -11.21 -0.47 21.68
N LEU A 218 -11.05 -0.22 20.38
CA LEU A 218 -9.85 0.41 19.83
C LEU A 218 -9.81 1.89 20.21
N ASP A 219 -8.64 2.37 20.60
CA ASP A 219 -8.47 3.74 21.11
C ASP A 219 -8.28 4.79 20.00
N GLU A 220 -7.88 6.02 20.40
CA GLU A 220 -7.69 7.15 19.48
C GLU A 220 -6.58 6.92 18.45
N ALA A 221 -5.65 6.00 18.70
CA ALA A 221 -4.61 5.66 17.71
C ALA A 221 -5.19 5.01 16.43
N PHE A 222 -6.43 4.53 16.48
CA PHE A 222 -7.20 4.03 15.33
C PHE A 222 -8.18 5.06 14.76
N ALA A 223 -8.14 6.32 15.17
CA ALA A 223 -9.09 7.36 14.73
C ALA A 223 -8.71 8.04 13.39
N HIS A 224 -7.64 7.59 12.74
CA HIS A 224 -7.13 8.15 11.48
C HIS A 224 -7.66 7.41 10.28
#